data_b8c8ca4299cbc9afd20f712642b3a6f9
#
_entry.id   b8c8ca4299cbc9afd20f712642b3a6f9
#
_cell.length_a   1.000
_cell.length_b   1.000
_cell.length_c   1.000
_cell.angle_alpha   90.00
_cell.angle_beta   90.00
_cell.angle_gamma   90.00
#
_symmetry.space_group_name_H-M   'P 1'
#
loop_
_entity.id
_entity.type
_entity.pdbx_description
1 polymer ?
#
loop_
_entity_poly.entity_id
_entity_poly.type
_entity_poly.pdbx_seq_one_letter_code
_entity_poly.pdbx_strand_id
1 'polypeptide(L)'
;MPTRKPFSKDIILLENVERVVDNIIEQLRSDVLQRFKRRGAVIGISGGIDSSVCLALAAKAFGPDRVLGVMLPEKDSNPDSEILARELASRFGIRAIKEEITGALAGFGCYERRDEAVKRVFPEYDPKTWKMKIGIRQSGLFNNIPPIFYLTVIDPAGNEKDKILPANEYLQIVAASNFKQ
;
A
#
# COMPACT_ATOMS: atom_id res chain seq x y z
N MET A 1 12.51 11.40 34.75
CA MET A 1 12.15 10.65 33.56
C MET A 1 10.91 11.29 32.97
N PRO A 2 10.83 11.63 31.68
CA PRO A 2 9.60 12.15 31.10
C PRO A 2 8.53 11.08 31.21
N THR A 3 7.40 11.42 31.81
CA THR A 3 6.23 10.56 31.93
C THR A 3 5.71 10.27 30.52
N ARG A 4 5.75 9.00 30.09
CA ARG A 4 5.13 8.58 28.82
C ARG A 4 3.65 8.93 28.87
N LYS A 5 3.17 9.70 27.88
CA LYS A 5 1.74 9.93 27.71
C LYS A 5 1.02 8.59 27.55
N PRO A 6 -0.15 8.38 28.18
CA PRO A 6 -0.93 7.16 27.98
C PRO A 6 -1.28 7.00 26.51
N PHE A 7 -1.34 5.74 26.02
CA PHE A 7 -1.70 5.46 24.64
C PHE A 7 -3.15 5.88 24.39
N SER A 8 -3.35 6.89 23.55
CA SER A 8 -4.67 7.39 23.14
C SER A 8 -4.61 7.85 21.69
N LYS A 9 -5.77 8.04 21.06
CA LYS A 9 -5.86 8.62 19.70
C LYS A 9 -5.23 10.02 19.61
N ASP A 10 -5.06 10.72 20.71
CA ASP A 10 -4.47 12.06 20.75
C ASP A 10 -2.96 12.04 20.49
N ILE A 11 -2.31 10.86 20.57
CA ILE A 11 -0.89 10.69 20.24
C ILE A 11 -0.62 11.01 18.76
N ILE A 12 -1.61 10.78 17.89
CA ILE A 12 -1.51 11.08 16.45
C ILE A 12 -1.90 12.51 16.08
N LEU A 13 -2.41 13.30 17.04
CA LEU A 13 -2.72 14.71 16.81
C LEU A 13 -1.44 15.54 16.81
N LEU A 14 -1.21 16.24 15.72
CA LEU A 14 -0.10 17.17 15.58
C LEU A 14 -0.55 18.55 16.04
N GLU A 15 0.13 19.13 17.04
CA GLU A 15 -0.16 20.47 17.56
C GLU A 15 0.10 21.56 16.50
N ASN A 16 1.11 21.33 15.65
CA ASN A 16 1.46 22.26 14.57
C ASN A 16 1.93 21.46 13.35
N VAL A 17 1.00 21.24 12.43
CA VAL A 17 1.25 20.47 11.18
C VAL A 17 2.31 21.14 10.31
N GLU A 18 2.28 22.46 10.18
CA GLU A 18 3.22 23.22 9.33
C GLU A 18 4.65 23.03 9.81
N ARG A 19 4.88 23.17 11.11
CA ARG A 19 6.21 22.96 11.70
C ARG A 19 6.69 21.53 11.50
N VAL A 20 5.81 20.52 11.60
CA VAL A 20 6.18 19.12 11.36
C VAL A 20 6.57 18.92 9.91
N VAL A 21 5.81 19.49 8.97
CA VAL A 21 6.12 19.43 7.54
C VAL A 21 7.46 20.08 7.24
N ASP A 22 7.73 21.27 7.79
CA ASP A 22 9.00 21.98 7.58
C ASP A 22 10.19 21.17 8.12
N ASN A 23 10.08 20.59 9.31
CA ASN A 23 11.11 19.72 9.88
C ASN A 23 11.37 18.49 8.98
N ILE A 24 10.33 17.86 8.45
CA ILE A 24 10.48 16.73 7.53
C ILE A 24 11.19 17.17 6.24
N ILE A 25 10.83 18.32 5.68
CA ILE A 25 11.46 18.86 4.47
C ILE A 25 12.95 19.14 4.69
N GLU A 26 13.31 19.76 5.81
CA GLU A 26 14.70 20.02 6.18
C GLU A 26 15.47 18.71 6.34
N GLN A 27 14.90 17.72 7.02
CA GLN A 27 15.52 16.43 7.18
C GLN A 27 15.72 15.71 5.84
N LEU A 28 14.72 15.73 4.95
CA LEU A 28 14.81 15.16 3.61
C LEU A 28 15.94 15.82 2.80
N ARG A 29 16.07 17.15 2.87
CA ARG A 29 17.16 17.87 2.20
C ARG A 29 18.53 17.48 2.76
N SER A 30 18.65 17.42 4.07
CA SER A 30 19.88 17.00 4.73
C SER A 30 20.29 15.58 4.34
N ASP A 31 19.36 14.62 4.44
CA ASP A 31 19.67 13.23 4.14
C ASP A 31 19.95 13.01 2.65
N VAL A 32 19.08 13.50 1.76
CA VAL A 32 19.19 13.20 0.33
C VAL A 32 20.33 14.00 -0.32
N LEU A 33 20.39 15.31 -0.07
CA LEU A 33 21.35 16.17 -0.78
C LEU A 33 22.75 16.12 -0.14
N GLN A 34 22.82 16.12 1.21
CA GLN A 34 24.10 16.22 1.92
C GLN A 34 24.67 14.85 2.26
N ARG A 35 23.89 13.94 2.85
CA ARG A 35 24.35 12.64 3.30
C ARG A 35 24.47 11.63 2.17
N PHE A 36 23.41 11.45 1.37
CA PHE A 36 23.40 10.48 0.27
C PHE A 36 23.97 11.05 -1.04
N LYS A 37 24.23 12.35 -1.12
CA LYS A 37 24.75 13.03 -2.32
C LYS A 37 23.88 12.77 -3.57
N ARG A 38 22.56 12.72 -3.39
CA ARG A 38 21.57 12.58 -4.47
C ARG A 38 20.91 13.91 -4.76
N ARG A 39 20.27 14.04 -5.92
CA ARG A 39 19.72 15.34 -6.39
C ARG A 39 18.20 15.44 -6.24
N GLY A 40 17.51 14.36 -5.93
CA GLY A 40 16.06 14.33 -5.88
C GLY A 40 15.55 12.96 -5.46
N ALA A 41 14.30 12.66 -5.79
CA ALA A 41 13.63 11.44 -5.36
C ALA A 41 12.83 10.77 -6.49
N VAL A 42 12.69 9.46 -6.40
CA VAL A 42 11.73 8.66 -7.16
C VAL A 42 10.67 8.18 -6.17
N ILE A 43 9.41 8.46 -6.44
CA ILE A 43 8.28 8.15 -5.55
C ILE A 43 7.31 7.23 -6.27
N GLY A 44 7.05 6.05 -5.68
CA GLY A 44 5.95 5.19 -6.11
C GLY A 44 4.61 5.86 -5.77
N ILE A 45 3.75 6.05 -6.77
CA ILE A 45 2.44 6.69 -6.59
C ILE A 45 1.32 5.72 -6.95
N SER A 46 0.43 5.46 -5.97
CA SER A 46 -0.67 4.50 -6.09
C SER A 46 -2.06 5.15 -6.12
N GLY A 47 -2.13 6.48 -6.03
CA GLY A 47 -3.38 7.20 -5.79
C GLY A 47 -3.87 7.13 -4.34
N GLY A 48 -3.18 6.41 -3.45
CA GLY A 48 -3.48 6.36 -2.01
C GLY A 48 -2.88 7.55 -1.24
N ILE A 49 -3.40 7.79 -0.04
CA ILE A 49 -3.03 8.97 0.77
C ILE A 49 -1.54 8.98 1.14
N ASP A 50 -0.95 7.84 1.49
CA ASP A 50 0.44 7.77 1.94
C ASP A 50 1.41 8.18 0.83
N SER A 51 1.25 7.60 -0.37
CA SER A 51 2.05 7.95 -1.54
C SER A 51 1.84 9.42 -1.95
N SER A 52 0.64 9.95 -1.75
CA SER A 52 0.32 11.35 -2.02
C SER A 52 1.06 12.31 -1.10
N VAL A 53 1.10 11.99 0.20
CA VAL A 53 1.87 12.77 1.19
C VAL A 53 3.37 12.71 0.88
N CYS A 54 3.89 11.52 0.58
CA CYS A 54 5.30 11.37 0.21
C CYS A 54 5.67 12.19 -1.03
N LEU A 55 4.82 12.19 -2.07
CA LEU A 55 5.04 12.96 -3.28
C LEU A 55 5.05 14.47 -3.00
N ALA A 56 4.08 14.95 -2.21
CA ALA A 56 3.96 16.35 -1.84
C ALA A 56 5.18 16.85 -1.03
N LEU A 57 5.64 16.05 -0.08
CA LEU A 57 6.83 16.36 0.72
C LEU A 57 8.09 16.37 -0.15
N ALA A 58 8.24 15.40 -1.06
CA ALA A 58 9.38 15.36 -1.99
C ALA A 58 9.38 16.57 -2.94
N ALA A 59 8.21 16.95 -3.46
CA ALA A 59 8.06 18.14 -4.30
C ALA A 59 8.50 19.42 -3.58
N LYS A 60 8.07 19.59 -2.33
CA LYS A 60 8.46 20.73 -1.48
C LYS A 60 9.94 20.71 -1.10
N ALA A 61 10.50 19.51 -0.87
CA ALA A 61 11.89 19.38 -0.48
C ALA A 61 12.87 19.64 -1.63
N PHE A 62 12.60 19.13 -2.82
CA PHE A 62 13.56 19.08 -3.93
C PHE A 62 13.18 19.95 -5.13
N GLY A 63 11.93 20.36 -5.23
CA GLY A 63 11.32 20.96 -6.41
C GLY A 63 10.81 19.90 -7.41
N PRO A 64 9.78 20.24 -8.21
CA PRO A 64 9.12 19.28 -9.11
C PRO A 64 10.05 18.66 -10.15
N ASP A 65 11.02 19.42 -10.66
CA ASP A 65 11.97 18.96 -11.69
C ASP A 65 12.94 17.87 -11.19
N ARG A 66 13.03 17.69 -9.86
CA ARG A 66 13.93 16.72 -9.24
C ARG A 66 13.17 15.55 -8.60
N VAL A 67 11.88 15.43 -8.89
CA VAL A 67 11.04 14.34 -8.42
C VAL A 67 10.43 13.61 -9.60
N LEU A 68 10.51 12.29 -9.59
CA LEU A 68 9.85 11.41 -10.56
C LEU A 68 8.79 10.60 -9.86
N GLY A 69 7.53 10.68 -10.31
CA GLY A 69 6.46 9.80 -9.90
C GLY A 69 6.46 8.52 -10.74
N VAL A 70 6.37 7.36 -10.11
CA VAL A 70 6.30 6.07 -10.82
C VAL A 70 5.02 5.34 -10.42
N MET A 71 4.17 5.06 -11.38
CA MET A 71 3.00 4.19 -11.22
C MET A 71 3.38 2.78 -11.62
N LEU A 72 3.08 1.80 -10.75
CA LEU A 72 3.40 0.39 -10.94
C LEU A 72 2.11 -0.46 -10.95
N PRO A 73 1.22 -0.26 -11.96
CA PRO A 73 0.01 -1.06 -12.03
C PRO A 73 0.34 -2.52 -12.36
N GLU A 74 -0.53 -3.40 -11.90
CA GLU A 74 -0.56 -4.81 -12.26
C GLU A 74 -1.99 -5.21 -12.63
N LYS A 75 -2.22 -6.44 -13.14
CA LYS A 75 -3.51 -6.88 -13.70
C LYS A 75 -4.73 -6.70 -12.79
N ASP A 76 -4.52 -6.79 -11.46
CA ASP A 76 -5.60 -6.68 -10.47
C ASP A 76 -5.69 -5.26 -9.86
N SER A 77 -4.91 -4.28 -10.39
CA SER A 77 -4.93 -2.89 -9.91
C SER A 77 -6.24 -2.20 -10.29
N ASN A 78 -6.74 -1.36 -9.37
CA ASN A 78 -7.90 -0.53 -9.67
C ASN A 78 -7.53 0.56 -10.70
N PRO A 79 -8.26 0.68 -11.83
CA PRO A 79 -8.01 1.73 -12.83
C PRO A 79 -8.05 3.15 -12.27
N ASP A 80 -8.89 3.41 -11.26
CA ASP A 80 -9.00 4.73 -10.62
C ASP A 80 -7.70 5.16 -9.95
N SER A 81 -6.89 4.20 -9.49
CA SER A 81 -5.59 4.48 -8.87
C SER A 81 -4.64 5.20 -9.83
N GLU A 82 -4.62 4.82 -11.11
CA GLU A 82 -3.80 5.50 -12.11
C GLU A 82 -4.30 6.92 -12.38
N ILE A 83 -5.62 7.11 -12.47
CA ILE A 83 -6.22 8.44 -12.69
C ILE A 83 -5.84 9.38 -11.55
N LEU A 84 -6.04 8.94 -10.31
CA LEU A 84 -5.72 9.71 -9.11
C LEU A 84 -4.21 10.03 -9.01
N ALA A 85 -3.36 9.07 -9.34
CA ALA A 85 -1.91 9.26 -9.33
C ALA A 85 -1.45 10.28 -10.37
N ARG A 86 -2.02 10.26 -11.58
CA ARG A 86 -1.72 11.24 -12.63
C ARG A 86 -2.20 12.63 -12.27
N GLU A 87 -3.41 12.74 -11.72
CA GLU A 87 -3.95 14.01 -11.27
C GLU A 87 -3.08 14.62 -10.17
N LEU A 88 -2.67 13.82 -9.20
CA LEU A 88 -1.77 14.25 -8.13
C LEU A 88 -0.43 14.76 -8.68
N ALA A 89 0.22 13.98 -9.54
CA ALA A 89 1.50 14.38 -10.13
C ALA A 89 1.36 15.69 -10.91
N SER A 90 0.28 15.86 -11.67
CA SER A 90 -0.02 17.09 -12.40
C SER A 90 -0.20 18.30 -11.48
N ARG A 91 -0.91 18.16 -10.36
CA ARG A 91 -1.10 19.24 -9.38
C ARG A 91 0.22 19.76 -8.79
N PHE A 92 1.21 18.90 -8.65
CA PHE A 92 2.54 19.28 -8.16
C PHE A 92 3.55 19.58 -9.27
N GLY A 93 3.14 19.53 -10.53
CA GLY A 93 4.01 19.75 -11.69
C GLY A 93 5.09 18.67 -11.85
N ILE A 94 4.86 17.48 -11.33
CA ILE A 94 5.82 16.37 -11.32
C ILE A 94 5.61 15.49 -12.54
N ARG A 95 6.72 15.14 -13.20
CA ARG A 95 6.71 14.12 -14.25
C ARG A 95 6.34 12.77 -13.65
N ALA A 96 5.36 12.07 -14.24
CA ALA A 96 4.98 10.72 -13.86
C ALA A 96 5.15 9.75 -15.04
N ILE A 97 5.66 8.56 -14.73
CA ILE A 97 5.77 7.44 -15.69
C ILE A 97 4.97 6.25 -15.19
N LYS A 98 4.60 5.38 -16.12
CA LYS A 98 3.89 4.13 -15.83
C LYS A 98 4.75 2.95 -16.28
N GLU A 99 4.97 2.04 -15.37
CA GLU A 99 5.66 0.76 -15.60
C GLU A 99 4.73 -0.38 -15.17
N GLU A 100 4.25 -1.15 -16.11
CA GLU A 100 3.35 -2.28 -15.87
C GLU A 100 4.16 -3.47 -15.35
N ILE A 101 3.81 -4.00 -14.16
CA ILE A 101 4.61 -5.01 -13.46
C ILE A 101 3.99 -6.42 -13.42
N THR A 102 2.86 -6.68 -14.11
CA THR A 102 2.19 -7.99 -14.17
C THR A 102 3.14 -9.10 -14.61
N GLY A 103 3.93 -8.84 -15.67
CA GLY A 103 4.89 -9.81 -16.19
C GLY A 103 5.97 -10.19 -15.18
N ALA A 104 6.49 -9.22 -14.43
CA ALA A 104 7.46 -9.46 -13.37
C ALA A 104 6.86 -10.28 -12.22
N LEU A 105 5.66 -9.91 -11.75
CA LEU A 105 4.96 -10.65 -10.68
C LEU A 105 4.59 -12.08 -11.10
N ALA A 106 4.19 -12.28 -12.36
CA ALA A 106 3.95 -13.63 -12.91
C ALA A 106 5.24 -14.44 -12.95
N GLY A 107 6.36 -13.86 -13.40
CA GLY A 107 7.66 -14.50 -13.42
C GLY A 107 8.16 -14.93 -12.03
N PHE A 108 7.83 -14.18 -10.99
CA PHE A 108 8.07 -14.56 -9.60
C PHE A 108 7.08 -15.60 -9.05
N GLY A 109 6.06 -16.02 -9.82
CA GLY A 109 5.03 -16.96 -9.38
C GLY A 109 4.09 -16.40 -8.30
N CYS A 110 3.95 -15.07 -8.20
CA CYS A 110 3.14 -14.45 -7.16
C CYS A 110 1.67 -14.81 -7.27
N TYR A 111 1.12 -14.76 -8.47
CA TYR A 111 -0.29 -15.09 -8.71
C TYR A 111 -0.59 -16.58 -8.47
N GLU A 112 0.28 -17.46 -8.93
CA GLU A 112 0.14 -18.91 -8.74
C GLU A 112 0.11 -19.27 -7.25
N ARG A 113 1.10 -18.79 -6.50
CA ARG A 113 1.19 -19.05 -5.05
C ARG A 113 -0.01 -18.49 -4.28
N ARG A 114 -0.48 -17.30 -4.65
CA ARG A 114 -1.71 -16.74 -4.07
C ARG A 114 -2.91 -17.65 -4.35
N ASP A 115 -3.11 -18.01 -5.62
CA ASP A 115 -4.28 -18.77 -6.05
C ASP A 115 -4.26 -20.20 -5.51
N GLU A 116 -3.10 -20.83 -5.37
CA GLU A 116 -2.94 -22.11 -4.68
C GLU A 116 -3.36 -22.04 -3.22
N ALA A 117 -2.96 -21.01 -2.49
CA ALA A 117 -3.33 -20.82 -1.11
C ALA A 117 -4.86 -20.63 -0.97
N VAL A 118 -5.48 -19.87 -1.88
CA VAL A 118 -6.93 -19.69 -1.93
C VAL A 118 -7.63 -21.02 -2.20
N LYS A 119 -7.15 -21.83 -3.14
CA LYS A 119 -7.72 -23.14 -3.49
C LYS A 119 -7.62 -24.16 -2.33
N ARG A 120 -6.62 -24.08 -1.47
CA ARG A 120 -6.58 -24.92 -0.27
C ARG A 120 -7.71 -24.62 0.72
N VAL A 121 -8.20 -23.37 0.74
CA VAL A 121 -9.35 -22.97 1.58
C VAL A 121 -10.68 -23.18 0.84
N PHE A 122 -10.73 -22.86 -0.44
CA PHE A 122 -11.88 -23.00 -1.34
C PHE A 122 -11.48 -23.80 -2.57
N PRO A 123 -11.59 -25.14 -2.54
CA PRO A 123 -11.20 -25.99 -3.68
C PRO A 123 -11.88 -25.66 -5.01
N GLU A 124 -13.09 -25.09 -4.94
CA GLU A 124 -13.88 -24.67 -6.09
C GLU A 124 -13.45 -23.33 -6.69
N TYR A 125 -12.54 -22.59 -6.05
CA TYR A 125 -12.09 -21.27 -6.51
C TYR A 125 -11.43 -21.33 -7.89
N ASP A 126 -11.93 -20.52 -8.83
CA ASP A 126 -11.31 -20.31 -10.13
C ASP A 126 -10.77 -18.86 -10.21
N PRO A 127 -9.45 -18.67 -10.26
CA PRO A 127 -8.84 -17.32 -10.28
C PRO A 127 -9.16 -16.50 -11.54
N LYS A 128 -9.72 -17.12 -12.57
CA LYS A 128 -10.11 -16.41 -13.80
C LYS A 128 -11.46 -15.72 -13.70
N THR A 129 -12.34 -16.25 -12.89
CA THR A 129 -13.74 -15.82 -12.83
C THR A 129 -14.20 -15.38 -11.45
N TRP A 130 -13.51 -15.82 -10.41
CA TRP A 130 -13.83 -15.47 -9.03
C TRP A 130 -12.96 -14.31 -8.52
N LYS A 131 -13.50 -13.56 -7.55
CA LYS A 131 -12.74 -12.55 -6.81
C LYS A 131 -12.45 -13.06 -5.40
N MET A 132 -11.42 -12.50 -4.77
CA MET A 132 -11.07 -12.83 -3.38
C MET A 132 -10.67 -11.58 -2.61
N LYS A 133 -10.93 -11.59 -1.31
CA LYS A 133 -10.44 -10.56 -0.37
C LYS A 133 -10.11 -11.20 0.97
N ILE A 134 -9.12 -10.62 1.66
CA ILE A 134 -8.85 -10.96 3.07
C ILE A 134 -9.49 -9.89 3.94
N GLY A 135 -10.23 -10.32 4.94
CA GLY A 135 -10.85 -9.45 5.94
C GLY A 135 -10.39 -9.81 7.34
N ILE A 136 -10.51 -8.85 8.24
CA ILE A 136 -10.28 -9.03 9.67
C ILE A 136 -11.62 -8.83 10.36
N ARG A 137 -12.08 -9.83 11.10
CA ARG A 137 -13.19 -9.66 12.05
C ARG A 137 -12.59 -9.41 13.42
N GLN A 138 -12.72 -8.19 13.90
CA GLN A 138 -12.37 -7.84 15.27
C GLN A 138 -13.52 -8.31 16.17
N SER A 139 -13.31 -9.37 16.92
CA SER A 139 -14.13 -9.65 18.09
C SER A 139 -13.72 -8.67 19.20
N GLY A 140 -14.38 -7.50 19.23
CA GLY A 140 -14.24 -6.47 20.26
C GLY A 140 -12.81 -6.07 20.62
N LEU A 141 -12.45 -4.82 20.42
CA LEU A 141 -11.16 -4.20 20.80
C LEU A 141 -10.78 -4.35 22.29
N PHE A 142 -11.66 -4.96 23.11
CA PHE A 142 -11.51 -5.03 24.56
C PHE A 142 -11.22 -6.42 25.13
N ASN A 143 -11.18 -7.49 24.31
CA ASN A 143 -11.17 -8.85 24.85
C ASN A 143 -9.83 -9.60 24.72
N ASN A 144 -8.69 -8.96 24.45
CA ASN A 144 -7.40 -9.66 24.27
C ASN A 144 -7.43 -10.88 23.32
N ILE A 145 -8.45 -10.97 22.46
CA ILE A 145 -8.57 -12.05 21.47
C ILE A 145 -7.80 -11.61 20.22
N PRO A 146 -6.86 -12.43 19.72
CA PRO A 146 -6.14 -12.13 18.49
C PRO A 146 -7.12 -11.90 17.32
N PRO A 147 -6.81 -10.99 16.38
CA PRO A 147 -7.64 -10.78 15.20
C PRO A 147 -7.75 -12.08 14.39
N ILE A 148 -8.98 -12.44 14.00
CA ILE A 148 -9.22 -13.60 13.14
C ILE A 148 -9.31 -13.12 11.70
N PHE A 149 -8.46 -13.68 10.85
CA PHE A 149 -8.49 -13.42 9.42
C PHE A 149 -9.49 -14.33 8.73
N TYR A 150 -10.22 -13.75 7.79
CA TYR A 150 -11.17 -14.45 6.92
C TYR A 150 -10.78 -14.27 5.48
N LEU A 151 -10.94 -15.35 4.72
CA LEU A 151 -10.89 -15.31 3.28
C LEU A 151 -12.32 -15.29 2.75
N THR A 152 -12.67 -14.25 2.01
CA THR A 152 -13.93 -14.14 1.29
C THR A 152 -13.64 -14.39 -0.18
N VAL A 153 -14.44 -15.24 -0.82
CA VAL A 153 -14.46 -15.42 -2.27
C VAL A 153 -15.84 -15.05 -2.81
N ILE A 154 -15.84 -14.51 -4.02
CA ILE A 154 -17.06 -14.07 -4.73
C ILE A 154 -17.08 -14.81 -6.04
N ASP A 155 -18.13 -15.61 -6.25
CA ASP A 155 -18.33 -16.35 -7.49
C ASP A 155 -18.84 -15.45 -8.64
N PRO A 156 -18.89 -15.94 -9.90
CA PRO A 156 -19.39 -15.15 -11.02
C PRO A 156 -20.85 -14.72 -10.91
N ALA A 157 -21.63 -15.39 -10.10
CA ALA A 157 -23.04 -15.04 -9.81
C ALA A 157 -23.17 -13.96 -8.73
N GLY A 158 -22.04 -13.55 -8.11
CA GLY A 158 -22.02 -12.55 -7.04
C GLY A 158 -22.23 -13.09 -5.64
N ASN A 159 -22.27 -14.43 -5.47
CA ASN A 159 -22.43 -15.03 -4.14
C ASN A 159 -21.11 -14.95 -3.37
N GLU A 160 -21.18 -14.43 -2.15
CA GLU A 160 -20.03 -14.38 -1.24
C GLU A 160 -19.98 -15.61 -0.33
N LYS A 161 -18.79 -16.17 -0.15
CA LYS A 161 -18.51 -17.26 0.80
C LYS A 161 -17.32 -16.86 1.66
N ASP A 162 -17.46 -17.01 2.97
CA ASP A 162 -16.42 -16.72 3.96
C ASP A 162 -15.92 -17.98 4.66
N LYS A 163 -14.62 -18.09 4.84
CA LYS A 163 -14.00 -19.08 5.73
C LYS A 163 -12.90 -18.43 6.56
N ILE A 164 -12.65 -18.99 7.75
CA ILE A 164 -11.46 -18.62 8.53
C ILE A 164 -10.24 -18.95 7.69
N LEU A 165 -9.33 -17.98 7.59
CA LEU A 165 -8.09 -18.13 6.85
C LEU A 165 -7.00 -18.68 7.77
N PRO A 166 -6.51 -19.91 7.53
CA PRO A 166 -5.44 -20.48 8.33
C PRO A 166 -4.14 -19.68 8.18
N ALA A 167 -3.28 -19.73 9.18
CA ALA A 167 -2.09 -18.89 9.25
C ALA A 167 -1.11 -19.09 8.07
N ASN A 168 -0.93 -20.34 7.63
CA ASN A 168 -0.02 -20.65 6.53
C ASN A 168 -0.52 -20.07 5.20
N GLU A 169 -1.82 -20.21 4.92
CA GLU A 169 -2.45 -19.64 3.72
C GLU A 169 -2.43 -18.11 3.75
N TYR A 170 -2.69 -17.53 4.93
CA TYR A 170 -2.56 -16.08 5.14
C TYR A 170 -1.16 -15.60 4.79
N LEU A 171 -0.12 -16.21 5.36
CA LEU A 171 1.27 -15.83 5.10
C LEU A 171 1.64 -15.97 3.62
N GLN A 172 1.19 -17.03 2.96
CA GLN A 172 1.46 -17.24 1.53
C GLN A 172 0.77 -16.20 0.66
N ILE A 173 -0.51 -15.88 0.93
CA ILE A 173 -1.25 -14.87 0.17
C ILE A 173 -0.64 -13.48 0.38
N VAL A 174 -0.33 -13.13 1.64
CA VAL A 174 0.26 -11.83 1.97
C VAL A 174 1.65 -11.69 1.36
N ALA A 175 2.51 -12.71 1.46
CA ALA A 175 3.82 -12.70 0.83
C ALA A 175 3.71 -12.49 -0.68
N ALA A 176 2.84 -13.25 -1.36
CA ALA A 176 2.62 -13.11 -2.80
C ALA A 176 2.06 -11.72 -3.19
N SER A 177 1.24 -11.11 -2.33
CA SER A 177 0.68 -9.78 -2.56
C SER A 177 1.66 -8.65 -2.26
N ASN A 178 2.57 -8.83 -1.30
CA ASN A 178 3.53 -7.80 -0.90
C ASN A 178 4.69 -7.63 -1.87
N PHE A 179 4.89 -8.53 -2.82
CA PHE A 179 5.93 -8.38 -3.85
C PHE A 179 5.74 -7.11 -4.73
N LYS A 180 4.56 -6.51 -4.70
CA LYS A 180 4.22 -5.30 -5.43
C LYS A 180 4.34 -4.00 -4.60
N GLN A 181 4.68 -4.10 -3.33
CA GLN A 181 4.95 -2.99 -2.43
C GLN A 181 6.45 -2.77 -2.28
#